data_0546b264c5509b05e62ed832c69912ff
#
_entry.id   0546b264c5509b05e62ed832c69912ff
#
_cell.length_a   1.000
_cell.length_b   1.000
_cell.length_c   1.000
_cell.angle_alpha   90.00
_cell.angle_beta   90.00
_cell.angle_gamma   90.00
#
_symmetry.space_group_name_H-M   'P 1'
#
loop_
_entity.id
_entity.type
_entity.pdbx_description
1 polymer ?
#
loop_
_entity_poly.entity_id
_entity_poly.type
_entity_poly.pdbx_seq_one_letter_code
_entity_poly.pdbx_strand_id
1 'polypeptide(L)'
;MKKSSSILVNKNEITSIAIGGFDGMHIAHQELFKNLSNNGAIVSIESGYANLTPKRYRQEYSIYPIYYYVLENIRHLEGDEFIKLLKEEFPNLKKIVVGFDFCFGKNRKYCIEKLKEFFDGIVIVIDEIKLNNIAVHSRIIRDYIKSGDIKMANKLLGKEYKIYGQQIKGQGLGAKSFVPTINLKVDEFLLPNEGVYITKTILDDKEFNSITFLGHRVTTDGSYAVETHIIDEDIQNDNHTTQIKFYDKLRDNQKFDSFEELKNQILEDIKSAKNYFINIY
;
A
#
# COMPACT_ATOMS: atom_id res chain seq x y z
N MET A 1 8.89 -13.54 14.85
CA MET A 1 9.41 -12.17 14.70
C MET A 1 10.69 -12.21 13.86
N LYS A 2 10.59 -12.10 12.53
CA LYS A 2 11.75 -11.62 11.77
C LYS A 2 11.77 -10.12 12.02
N LYS A 3 12.67 -9.68 12.91
CA LYS A 3 13.02 -8.28 13.04
C LYS A 3 13.33 -7.78 11.63
N SER A 4 12.57 -6.82 11.14
CA SER A 4 13.00 -5.93 10.07
C SER A 4 14.24 -5.21 10.65
N SER A 5 15.39 -5.86 10.53
CA SER A 5 16.63 -5.16 10.63
C SER A 5 16.63 -4.24 9.42
N SER A 6 16.44 -2.94 9.64
CA SER A 6 16.86 -1.93 8.67
C SER A 6 18.31 -2.32 8.32
N ILE A 7 18.49 -2.92 7.15
CA ILE A 7 19.81 -3.20 6.62
C ILE A 7 20.40 -1.81 6.40
N LEU A 8 21.22 -1.35 7.35
CA LEU A 8 22.06 -0.17 7.19
C LEU A 8 23.13 -0.56 6.16
N VAL A 9 22.73 -0.60 4.91
CA VAL A 9 23.68 -0.75 3.81
C VAL A 9 24.48 0.54 3.76
N ASN A 10 25.80 0.42 3.78
CA ASN A 10 26.70 1.56 3.66
C ASN A 10 26.43 2.25 2.31
N LYS A 11 26.06 3.52 2.32
CA LYS A 11 25.80 4.29 1.10
C LYS A 11 26.97 4.25 0.10
N ASN A 12 28.20 4.09 0.60
CA ASN A 12 29.39 3.92 -0.23
C ASN A 12 29.39 2.63 -1.06
N GLU A 13 28.58 1.63 -0.73
CA GLU A 13 28.48 0.39 -1.49
C GLU A 13 27.45 0.46 -2.59
N ILE A 14 26.57 1.47 -2.57
CA ILE A 14 25.48 1.62 -3.55
C ILE A 14 26.04 2.06 -4.90
N THR A 15 25.76 1.26 -5.92
CA THR A 15 26.20 1.50 -7.29
C THR A 15 25.06 1.83 -8.26
N SER A 16 23.83 1.58 -7.87
CA SER A 16 22.64 1.92 -8.66
C SER A 16 21.48 2.36 -7.76
N ILE A 17 20.70 3.32 -8.25
CA ILE A 17 19.49 3.78 -7.56
C ILE A 17 18.30 3.83 -8.50
N ALA A 18 17.10 3.51 -7.99
CA ALA A 18 15.84 3.86 -8.61
C ALA A 18 15.26 5.08 -7.90
N ILE A 19 14.79 6.10 -8.65
CA ILE A 19 14.28 7.35 -8.07
C ILE A 19 12.81 7.52 -8.42
N GLY A 20 11.97 7.78 -7.41
CA GLY A 20 10.53 8.04 -7.60
C GLY A 20 9.77 8.19 -6.29
N GLY A 21 8.45 8.33 -6.37
CA GLY A 21 7.58 8.39 -5.18
C GLY A 21 7.26 7.01 -4.61
N PHE A 22 7.24 5.99 -5.44
CA PHE A 22 7.06 4.57 -5.12
C PHE A 22 5.87 4.23 -4.20
N ASP A 23 4.83 5.06 -4.20
CA ASP A 23 3.61 4.75 -3.47
C ASP A 23 2.86 3.58 -4.12
N GLY A 24 2.47 2.59 -3.32
CA GLY A 24 1.84 1.35 -3.77
C GLY A 24 2.83 0.25 -4.17
N MET A 25 4.13 0.56 -4.43
CA MET A 25 5.13 -0.45 -4.84
C MET A 25 4.59 -1.40 -5.93
N HIS A 26 3.82 -0.83 -6.88
CA HIS A 26 3.07 -1.53 -7.93
C HIS A 26 3.96 -2.14 -9.02
N ILE A 27 3.38 -2.91 -9.96
CA ILE A 27 4.13 -3.65 -10.97
C ILE A 27 5.08 -2.76 -11.79
N ALA A 28 4.69 -1.53 -12.14
CA ALA A 28 5.59 -0.61 -12.84
C ALA A 28 6.78 -0.17 -11.97
N HIS A 29 6.62 0.00 -10.67
CA HIS A 29 7.74 0.25 -9.76
C HIS A 29 8.67 -0.97 -9.68
N GLN A 30 8.10 -2.18 -9.62
CA GLN A 30 8.88 -3.41 -9.60
C GLN A 30 9.74 -3.55 -10.87
N GLU A 31 9.26 -3.06 -12.01
CA GLU A 31 10.03 -3.09 -13.24
C GLU A 31 11.29 -2.18 -13.17
N LEU A 32 11.18 -1.00 -12.52
CA LEU A 32 12.36 -0.18 -12.23
C LEU A 32 13.37 -0.96 -11.36
N PHE A 33 12.90 -1.64 -10.31
CA PHE A 33 13.77 -2.33 -9.36
C PHE A 33 14.50 -3.52 -9.97
N LYS A 34 13.94 -4.21 -10.96
CA LYS A 34 14.63 -5.27 -11.72
C LYS A 34 15.88 -4.79 -12.45
N ASN A 35 15.98 -3.50 -12.72
CA ASN A 35 17.11 -2.89 -13.41
C ASN A 35 18.22 -2.39 -12.44
N LEU A 36 18.03 -2.55 -11.14
CA LEU A 36 19.05 -2.27 -10.14
C LEU A 36 20.12 -3.38 -10.15
N SER A 37 21.36 -3.02 -9.79
CA SER A 37 22.43 -3.98 -9.52
C SER A 37 22.25 -4.61 -8.13
N ASN A 38 23.02 -5.64 -7.83
CA ASN A 38 22.97 -6.29 -6.50
C ASN A 38 23.19 -5.28 -5.35
N ASN A 39 24.05 -4.30 -5.57
CA ASN A 39 24.28 -3.18 -4.64
C ASN A 39 23.38 -1.98 -5.03
N GLY A 40 22.11 -2.24 -5.25
CA GLY A 40 21.13 -1.22 -5.58
C GLY A 40 20.44 -0.64 -4.35
N ALA A 41 19.80 0.51 -4.55
CA ALA A 41 18.94 1.14 -3.55
C ALA A 41 17.74 1.85 -4.20
N ILE A 42 16.74 2.15 -3.40
CA ILE A 42 15.58 2.93 -3.79
C ILE A 42 15.67 4.30 -3.12
N VAL A 43 15.60 5.36 -3.92
CA VAL A 43 15.48 6.75 -3.46
C VAL A 43 14.02 7.16 -3.58
N SER A 44 13.33 7.19 -2.45
CA SER A 44 11.91 7.53 -2.39
C SER A 44 11.71 8.99 -2.03
N ILE A 45 11.06 9.75 -2.92
CA ILE A 45 10.72 11.16 -2.69
C ILE A 45 9.37 11.23 -2.00
N GLU A 46 9.37 11.72 -0.75
CA GLU A 46 8.18 11.84 0.09
C GLU A 46 7.51 13.20 -0.09
N SER A 47 6.40 13.22 -0.79
CA SER A 47 5.56 14.42 -1.00
C SER A 47 4.43 14.60 0.03
N GLY A 48 4.29 13.66 0.98
CA GLY A 48 3.20 13.64 1.96
C GLY A 48 1.88 13.04 1.48
N TYR A 49 1.77 12.65 0.20
CA TYR A 49 0.53 12.10 -0.39
C TYR A 49 0.53 10.58 -0.53
N ALA A 50 1.58 9.89 -0.10
CA ALA A 50 1.69 8.45 -0.22
C ALA A 50 0.82 7.75 0.83
N ASN A 51 -0.24 7.08 0.39
CA ASN A 51 -1.19 6.38 1.24
C ASN A 51 -1.60 4.98 0.76
N LEU A 52 -1.06 4.51 -0.37
CA LEU A 52 -1.20 3.11 -0.79
C LEU A 52 -0.25 2.20 -0.01
N THR A 53 0.99 2.63 0.14
CA THR A 53 2.01 1.95 0.93
C THR A 53 2.86 3.01 1.64
N PRO A 54 2.39 3.53 2.79
CA PRO A 54 3.06 4.64 3.48
C PRO A 54 4.43 4.24 4.02
N LYS A 55 5.41 5.13 3.92
CA LYS A 55 6.71 5.11 4.62
C LYS A 55 7.35 3.70 4.72
N ARG A 56 7.64 3.24 5.95
CA ARG A 56 8.33 1.97 6.27
C ARG A 56 7.68 0.71 5.68
N TYR A 57 6.37 0.75 5.41
CA TYR A 57 5.67 -0.40 4.84
C TYR A 57 6.12 -0.75 3.42
N ARG A 58 6.78 0.20 2.70
CA ARG A 58 7.37 -0.08 1.38
C ARG A 58 8.49 -1.11 1.45
N GLN A 59 9.24 -1.19 2.56
CA GLN A 59 10.35 -2.14 2.70
C GLN A 59 9.89 -3.60 2.63
N GLU A 60 8.62 -3.89 2.90
CA GLU A 60 8.06 -5.24 2.76
C GLU A 60 7.99 -5.73 1.30
N TYR A 61 8.07 -4.81 0.34
CA TYR A 61 7.93 -5.06 -1.09
C TYR A 61 9.23 -4.86 -1.87
N SER A 62 10.35 -4.75 -1.17
CA SER A 62 11.66 -4.61 -1.80
C SER A 62 12.75 -5.27 -0.99
N ILE A 63 13.66 -5.96 -1.67
CA ILE A 63 14.92 -6.47 -1.11
C ILE A 63 15.99 -5.36 -1.02
N TYR A 64 15.81 -4.26 -1.74
CA TYR A 64 16.71 -3.13 -1.75
C TYR A 64 16.42 -2.19 -0.58
N PRO A 65 17.45 -1.59 0.03
CA PRO A 65 17.27 -0.56 1.06
C PRO A 65 16.56 0.66 0.45
N ILE A 66 15.69 1.30 1.23
CA ILE A 66 14.94 2.48 0.80
C ILE A 66 15.43 3.68 1.59
N TYR A 67 15.91 4.71 0.87
CA TYR A 67 16.28 6.00 1.41
C TYR A 67 15.19 7.03 1.11
N TYR A 68 14.68 7.67 2.16
CA TYR A 68 13.56 8.60 2.06
C TYR A 68 14.06 10.04 2.05
N TYR A 69 13.67 10.79 1.02
CA TYR A 69 13.96 12.22 0.89
C TYR A 69 12.66 13.01 0.97
N VAL A 70 12.51 13.83 1.99
CA VAL A 70 11.35 14.71 2.13
C VAL A 70 11.41 15.78 1.05
N LEU A 71 10.37 15.87 0.22
CA LEU A 71 10.34 16.77 -0.93
C LEU A 71 10.62 18.23 -0.53
N GLU A 72 10.09 18.69 0.60
CA GLU A 72 10.30 20.06 1.09
C GLU A 72 11.79 20.40 1.28
N ASN A 73 12.62 19.42 1.63
CA ASN A 73 14.06 19.62 1.85
C ASN A 73 14.86 19.71 0.56
N ILE A 74 14.34 19.24 -0.57
CA ILE A 74 15.06 19.15 -1.85
C ILE A 74 14.37 19.92 -2.98
N ARG A 75 13.14 20.39 -2.82
CA ARG A 75 12.34 21.03 -3.87
C ARG A 75 12.92 22.35 -4.39
N HIS A 76 13.83 22.98 -3.63
CA HIS A 76 14.48 24.21 -4.00
C HIS A 76 15.71 24.02 -4.87
N LEU A 77 16.27 22.80 -4.91
CA LEU A 77 17.47 22.45 -5.65
C LEU A 77 17.26 22.55 -7.17
N GLU A 78 18.19 23.17 -7.88
CA GLU A 78 18.25 23.06 -9.33
C GLU A 78 18.66 21.63 -9.75
N GLY A 79 18.59 21.30 -11.05
CA GLY A 79 18.78 19.92 -11.49
C GLY A 79 20.19 19.38 -11.22
N ASP A 80 21.21 20.17 -11.49
CA ASP A 80 22.61 19.82 -11.25
C ASP A 80 22.93 19.71 -9.76
N GLU A 81 22.35 20.59 -8.91
CA GLU A 81 22.48 20.51 -7.47
C GLU A 81 21.87 19.23 -6.89
N PHE A 82 20.71 18.79 -7.44
CA PHE A 82 20.09 17.54 -7.04
C PHE A 82 20.96 16.33 -7.41
N ILE A 83 21.53 16.31 -8.60
CA ILE A 83 22.45 15.23 -9.03
C ILE A 83 23.72 15.23 -8.20
N LYS A 84 24.27 16.41 -7.89
CA LYS A 84 25.42 16.55 -6.99
C LYS A 84 25.11 15.98 -5.60
N LEU A 85 23.96 16.31 -5.01
CA LEU A 85 23.49 15.73 -3.74
C LEU A 85 23.49 14.20 -3.81
N LEU A 86 22.94 13.59 -4.87
CA LEU A 86 22.91 12.13 -5.01
C LEU A 86 24.32 11.53 -5.11
N LYS A 87 25.24 12.19 -5.80
CA LYS A 87 26.65 11.72 -5.91
C LYS A 87 27.41 11.85 -4.59
N GLU A 88 27.14 12.87 -3.80
CA GLU A 88 27.68 13.04 -2.45
C GLU A 88 27.15 11.98 -1.48
N GLU A 89 25.87 11.69 -1.55
CA GLU A 89 25.19 10.68 -0.72
C GLU A 89 25.58 9.23 -1.12
N PHE A 90 25.83 9.00 -2.41
CA PHE A 90 26.19 7.70 -2.98
C PHE A 90 27.48 7.82 -3.83
N PRO A 91 28.67 7.89 -3.20
CA PRO A 91 29.92 8.21 -3.89
C PRO A 91 30.31 7.24 -5.02
N ASN A 92 29.84 6.01 -4.98
CA ASN A 92 30.09 4.97 -5.98
C ASN A 92 28.89 4.77 -6.96
N LEU A 93 27.99 5.74 -7.04
CA LEU A 93 26.83 5.69 -7.93
C LEU A 93 27.24 5.69 -9.40
N LYS A 94 26.84 4.64 -10.14
CA LYS A 94 27.15 4.44 -11.56
C LYS A 94 25.90 4.35 -12.43
N LYS A 95 24.72 4.12 -11.84
CA LYS A 95 23.49 3.90 -12.56
C LYS A 95 22.29 4.53 -11.85
N ILE A 96 21.47 5.23 -12.61
CA ILE A 96 20.17 5.77 -12.18
C ILE A 96 19.08 5.13 -13.03
N VAL A 97 18.01 4.62 -12.40
CA VAL A 97 16.84 4.03 -13.04
C VAL A 97 15.62 4.90 -12.73
N VAL A 98 14.90 5.32 -13.75
CA VAL A 98 13.73 6.21 -13.64
C VAL A 98 12.61 5.77 -14.57
N GLY A 99 11.37 6.20 -14.30
CA GLY A 99 10.27 6.06 -15.24
C GLY A 99 10.33 7.10 -16.37
N PHE A 100 9.60 6.84 -17.43
CA PHE A 100 9.56 7.68 -18.65
C PHE A 100 9.08 9.13 -18.38
N ASP A 101 8.28 9.34 -17.32
CA ASP A 101 7.71 10.62 -16.92
C ASP A 101 8.49 11.34 -15.81
N PHE A 102 9.71 10.86 -15.55
CA PHE A 102 10.54 11.40 -14.47
C PHE A 102 11.01 12.81 -14.79
N CYS A 103 10.66 13.74 -13.89
CA CYS A 103 11.17 15.09 -13.87
C CYS A 103 11.56 15.48 -12.44
N PHE A 104 12.63 16.25 -12.29
CA PHE A 104 13.29 16.57 -11.03
C PHE A 104 13.71 18.04 -10.94
N GLY A 105 14.33 18.38 -9.81
CA GLY A 105 14.78 19.72 -9.52
C GLY A 105 13.63 20.70 -9.29
N LYS A 106 13.97 21.96 -9.10
CA LYS A 106 13.02 23.03 -8.77
C LYS A 106 11.88 23.11 -9.78
N ASN A 107 10.64 23.01 -9.29
CA ASN A 107 9.41 23.02 -10.09
C ASN A 107 9.35 21.89 -11.16
N ARG A 108 10.08 20.78 -10.96
CA ARG A 108 10.17 19.67 -11.93
C ARG A 108 10.62 20.11 -13.33
N LYS A 109 11.47 21.11 -13.41
CA LYS A 109 11.89 21.77 -14.65
C LYS A 109 12.82 20.87 -15.51
N TYR A 110 13.47 19.87 -14.91
CA TYR A 110 14.45 19.03 -15.55
C TYR A 110 13.90 17.62 -15.74
N CYS A 111 13.93 17.10 -16.96
CA CYS A 111 13.47 15.75 -17.27
C CYS A 111 14.63 14.85 -17.74
N ILE A 112 14.34 13.77 -18.42
CA ILE A 112 15.30 12.68 -18.74
C ILE A 112 16.53 13.15 -19.50
N GLU A 113 16.37 14.07 -20.48
CA GLU A 113 17.48 14.60 -21.28
C GLU A 113 18.50 15.31 -20.38
N LYS A 114 18.01 16.13 -19.45
CA LYS A 114 18.87 16.84 -18.49
C LYS A 114 19.45 15.90 -17.43
N LEU A 115 18.74 14.82 -17.06
CA LEU A 115 19.31 13.80 -16.19
C LEU A 115 20.53 13.14 -16.84
N LYS A 116 20.44 12.82 -18.15
CA LYS A 116 21.56 12.25 -18.91
C LYS A 116 22.72 13.22 -19.12
N GLU A 117 22.45 14.53 -19.13
CA GLU A 117 23.47 15.57 -19.24
C GLU A 117 24.22 15.78 -17.91
N PHE A 118 23.49 15.80 -16.78
CA PHE A 118 24.06 16.11 -15.45
C PHE A 118 24.68 14.88 -14.77
N PHE A 119 24.26 13.67 -15.15
CA PHE A 119 24.79 12.44 -14.58
C PHE A 119 25.73 11.74 -15.59
N ASP A 120 26.99 11.62 -15.20
CA ASP A 120 28.06 11.01 -15.98
C ASP A 120 28.05 9.46 -16.04
N GLY A 121 27.03 8.82 -15.41
CA GLY A 121 26.85 7.37 -15.41
C GLY A 121 25.75 6.88 -16.36
N ILE A 122 25.28 5.67 -16.10
CA ILE A 122 24.23 5.04 -16.92
C ILE A 122 22.85 5.50 -16.43
N VAL A 123 22.02 6.03 -17.32
CA VAL A 123 20.62 6.33 -17.06
C VAL A 123 19.75 5.31 -17.80
N ILE A 124 18.98 4.51 -17.04
CA ILE A 124 17.98 3.59 -17.59
C ILE A 124 16.61 4.23 -17.41
N VAL A 125 15.86 4.29 -18.50
CA VAL A 125 14.48 4.81 -18.50
C VAL A 125 13.53 3.65 -18.77
N ILE A 126 12.57 3.44 -17.89
CA ILE A 126 11.54 2.41 -18.05
C ILE A 126 10.32 3.04 -18.70
N ASP A 127 9.88 2.46 -19.79
CA ASP A 127 8.69 2.89 -20.53
C ASP A 127 7.40 2.72 -19.69
N GLU A 128 6.32 3.34 -20.15
CA GLU A 128 5.01 3.21 -19.53
C GLU A 128 4.55 1.75 -19.50
N ILE A 129 4.33 1.22 -18.32
CA ILE A 129 3.81 -0.14 -18.13
C ILE A 129 2.27 -0.09 -18.19
N LYS A 130 1.69 -0.93 -19.03
CA LYS A 130 0.23 -1.10 -19.16
C LYS A 130 -0.17 -2.53 -18.86
N LEU A 131 -1.29 -2.68 -18.18
CA LEU A 131 -1.98 -3.95 -18.00
C LEU A 131 -3.37 -3.83 -18.63
N ASN A 132 -3.69 -4.66 -19.63
CA ASN A 132 -4.95 -4.60 -20.39
C ASN A 132 -5.28 -3.19 -20.91
N ASN A 133 -4.29 -2.50 -21.49
CA ASN A 133 -4.37 -1.12 -21.98
C ASN A 133 -4.57 -0.05 -20.90
N ILE A 134 -4.52 -0.39 -19.62
CA ILE A 134 -4.59 0.55 -18.50
C ILE A 134 -3.17 0.85 -18.03
N ALA A 135 -2.79 2.14 -18.02
CA ALA A 135 -1.50 2.58 -17.51
C ALA A 135 -1.39 2.33 -16.00
N VAL A 136 -0.25 1.79 -15.57
CA VAL A 136 -0.03 1.44 -14.16
C VAL A 136 0.57 2.62 -13.42
N HIS A 137 -0.26 3.39 -12.76
CA HIS A 137 0.12 4.54 -11.94
C HIS A 137 -0.56 4.51 -10.57
N SER A 138 0.12 5.00 -9.55
CA SER A 138 -0.44 5.09 -8.18
C SER A 138 -1.77 5.86 -8.13
N ARG A 139 -1.95 6.87 -8.99
CA ARG A 139 -3.22 7.62 -9.09
C ARG A 139 -4.36 6.72 -9.53
N ILE A 140 -4.19 5.96 -10.60
CA ILE A 140 -5.20 5.05 -11.14
C ILE A 140 -5.55 3.96 -10.14
N ILE A 141 -4.55 3.43 -9.43
CA ILE A 141 -4.76 2.45 -8.37
C ILE A 141 -5.60 3.04 -7.24
N ARG A 142 -5.34 4.29 -6.83
CA ARG A 142 -6.16 4.98 -5.81
C ARG A 142 -7.61 5.12 -6.26
N ASP A 143 -7.84 5.44 -7.53
CA ASP A 143 -9.19 5.59 -8.07
C ASP A 143 -9.96 4.26 -8.02
N TYR A 144 -9.33 3.13 -8.35
CA TYR A 144 -9.92 1.79 -8.21
C TYR A 144 -10.20 1.42 -6.74
N ILE A 145 -9.29 1.72 -5.81
CA ILE A 145 -9.53 1.48 -4.38
C ILE A 145 -10.70 2.34 -3.89
N LYS A 146 -10.75 3.62 -4.25
CA LYS A 146 -11.83 4.54 -3.87
C LYS A 146 -13.19 4.16 -4.46
N SER A 147 -13.22 3.52 -5.62
CA SER A 147 -14.45 3.00 -6.22
C SER A 147 -14.85 1.63 -5.66
N GLY A 148 -13.97 0.95 -4.93
CA GLY A 148 -14.18 -0.40 -4.41
C GLY A 148 -13.83 -1.52 -5.39
N ASP A 149 -13.29 -1.21 -6.56
CA ASP A 149 -12.78 -2.23 -7.49
C ASP A 149 -11.40 -2.74 -7.03
N ILE A 150 -11.44 -3.52 -5.96
CA ILE A 150 -10.24 -4.09 -5.34
C ILE A 150 -9.54 -5.07 -6.27
N LYS A 151 -10.30 -5.82 -7.08
CA LYS A 151 -9.70 -6.77 -8.03
C LYS A 151 -8.80 -6.08 -9.04
N MET A 152 -9.27 -4.96 -9.60
CA MET A 152 -8.46 -4.20 -10.56
C MET A 152 -7.29 -3.52 -9.86
N ALA A 153 -7.49 -2.94 -8.69
CA ALA A 153 -6.41 -2.37 -7.88
C ALA A 153 -5.31 -3.42 -7.61
N ASN A 154 -5.68 -4.63 -7.19
CA ASN A 154 -4.74 -5.73 -6.91
C ASN A 154 -3.97 -6.17 -8.17
N LYS A 155 -4.66 -6.26 -9.32
CA LYS A 155 -3.98 -6.56 -10.60
C LYS A 155 -2.91 -5.53 -10.94
N LEU A 156 -3.20 -4.24 -10.79
CA LEU A 156 -2.24 -3.15 -11.07
C LEU A 156 -1.13 -3.08 -10.01
N LEU A 157 -1.45 -3.39 -8.76
CA LEU A 157 -0.45 -3.51 -7.69
C LEU A 157 0.47 -4.72 -7.88
N GLY A 158 -0.03 -5.81 -8.51
CA GLY A 158 0.64 -7.10 -8.57
C GLY A 158 0.65 -7.86 -7.24
N LYS A 159 -0.23 -7.47 -6.33
CA LYS A 159 -0.42 -8.04 -4.98
C LYS A 159 -1.73 -7.57 -4.38
N GLU A 160 -2.18 -8.24 -3.31
CA GLU A 160 -3.34 -7.80 -2.55
C GLU A 160 -3.07 -6.44 -1.89
N TYR A 161 -4.03 -5.52 -2.01
CA TYR A 161 -4.01 -4.27 -1.27
C TYR A 161 -4.10 -4.56 0.22
N LYS A 162 -3.20 -3.95 1.00
CA LYS A 162 -3.06 -4.24 2.43
C LYS A 162 -3.01 -2.94 3.23
N ILE A 163 -3.75 -2.92 4.32
CA ILE A 163 -3.71 -1.85 5.31
C ILE A 163 -3.25 -2.38 6.67
N TYR A 164 -2.80 -1.47 7.53
CA TYR A 164 -2.44 -1.73 8.91
C TYR A 164 -3.30 -0.85 9.81
N GLY A 165 -3.87 -1.46 10.85
CA GLY A 165 -4.64 -0.76 11.86
C GLY A 165 -4.25 -1.18 13.27
N GLN A 166 -4.41 -0.27 14.22
CA GLN A 166 -4.33 -0.61 15.63
C GLN A 166 -5.70 -1.08 16.11
N GLN A 167 -5.73 -2.17 16.86
CA GLN A 167 -6.95 -2.62 17.51
C GLN A 167 -7.39 -1.59 18.53
N ILE A 168 -8.67 -1.28 18.51
CA ILE A 168 -9.33 -0.38 19.46
C ILE A 168 -10.53 -1.08 20.10
N LYS A 169 -10.94 -0.63 21.27
CA LYS A 169 -12.17 -1.13 21.89
C LYS A 169 -13.37 -0.78 21.01
N GLY A 170 -14.12 -1.80 20.62
CA GLY A 170 -15.42 -1.64 19.97
C GLY A 170 -16.51 -1.28 20.97
N GLN A 171 -17.73 -1.03 20.48
CA GLN A 171 -18.90 -0.74 21.31
C GLN A 171 -19.41 -1.95 22.11
N GLY A 172 -18.79 -3.13 21.99
CA GLY A 172 -19.23 -4.35 22.66
C GLY A 172 -20.56 -4.92 22.13
N LEU A 173 -21.07 -4.40 21.01
CA LEU A 173 -22.28 -4.91 20.35
C LEU A 173 -22.05 -6.28 19.73
N GLY A 174 -20.82 -6.61 19.34
CA GLY A 174 -20.46 -7.93 18.81
C GLY A 174 -20.77 -9.08 19.78
N ALA A 175 -20.61 -8.87 21.10
CA ALA A 175 -21.01 -9.84 22.10
C ALA A 175 -22.56 -10.04 22.19
N LYS A 176 -23.34 -9.04 21.73
CA LYS A 176 -24.81 -9.11 21.64
C LYS A 176 -25.29 -9.60 20.27
N SER A 177 -24.47 -9.44 19.20
CA SER A 177 -24.84 -9.79 17.83
C SER A 177 -24.35 -11.16 17.36
N PHE A 178 -23.76 -11.98 18.21
CA PHE A 178 -23.26 -13.34 17.91
C PHE A 178 -22.14 -13.44 16.86
N VAL A 179 -21.62 -12.31 16.38
CA VAL A 179 -20.51 -12.27 15.42
C VAL A 179 -19.42 -11.36 15.99
N PRO A 180 -18.37 -11.92 16.61
CA PRO A 180 -17.30 -11.10 17.20
C PRO A 180 -16.53 -10.37 16.11
N THR A 181 -16.22 -9.10 16.34
CA THR A 181 -15.45 -8.26 15.43
C THR A 181 -14.28 -7.59 16.13
N ILE A 182 -13.19 -7.44 15.41
CA ILE A 182 -12.04 -6.61 15.80
C ILE A 182 -12.22 -5.23 15.17
N ASN A 183 -12.20 -4.20 15.99
CA ASN A 183 -12.30 -2.81 15.55
C ASN A 183 -10.90 -2.23 15.37
N LEU A 184 -10.68 -1.50 14.27
CA LEU A 184 -9.38 -0.98 13.90
C LEU A 184 -9.40 0.53 13.74
N LYS A 185 -8.36 1.18 14.24
CA LYS A 185 -7.99 2.55 13.89
C LYS A 185 -6.94 2.50 12.78
N VAL A 186 -7.25 3.11 11.64
CA VAL A 186 -6.37 3.18 10.46
C VAL A 186 -6.13 4.64 10.12
N ASP A 187 -4.90 5.12 10.27
CA ASP A 187 -4.59 6.55 10.13
C ASP A 187 -3.84 6.89 8.84
N GLU A 188 -2.99 6.00 8.34
CA GLU A 188 -2.04 6.34 7.26
C GLU A 188 -2.44 5.78 5.87
N PHE A 189 -3.33 4.79 5.82
CA PHE A 189 -3.68 4.09 4.58
C PHE A 189 -4.93 4.65 3.93
N LEU A 190 -4.97 4.59 2.60
CA LEU A 190 -6.19 4.85 1.84
C LEU A 190 -7.20 3.73 2.11
N LEU A 191 -8.34 4.08 2.67
CA LEU A 191 -9.42 3.12 2.82
C LEU A 191 -10.22 3.00 1.51
N PRO A 192 -10.64 1.79 1.13
CA PRO A 192 -11.64 1.58 0.09
C PRO A 192 -12.95 2.32 0.42
N ASN A 193 -13.84 2.47 -0.57
CA ASN A 193 -15.16 3.05 -0.29
C ASN A 193 -15.95 2.19 0.71
N GLU A 194 -17.04 2.73 1.22
CA GLU A 194 -17.88 2.03 2.20
C GLU A 194 -18.46 0.72 1.64
N GLY A 195 -18.53 -0.29 2.48
CA GLY A 195 -19.07 -1.60 2.13
C GLY A 195 -18.48 -2.73 2.96
N VAL A 196 -18.83 -3.94 2.57
CA VAL A 196 -18.27 -5.19 3.12
C VAL A 196 -17.34 -5.82 2.11
N TYR A 197 -16.19 -6.27 2.57
CA TYR A 197 -15.11 -6.80 1.74
C TYR A 197 -14.73 -8.20 2.16
N ILE A 198 -14.38 -9.03 1.18
CA ILE A 198 -13.70 -10.31 1.37
C ILE A 198 -12.24 -9.99 1.66
N THR A 199 -11.75 -10.41 2.81
CA THR A 199 -10.44 -10.07 3.30
C THR A 199 -9.73 -11.25 3.94
N LYS A 200 -8.42 -11.11 4.14
CA LYS A 200 -7.70 -11.90 5.14
C LYS A 200 -7.17 -10.97 6.22
N THR A 201 -7.38 -11.36 7.45
CA THR A 201 -6.82 -10.69 8.63
C THR A 201 -5.56 -11.40 9.05
N ILE A 202 -4.49 -10.64 9.30
CA ILE A 202 -3.20 -11.18 9.76
C ILE A 202 -2.97 -10.69 11.19
N LEU A 203 -2.82 -11.65 12.09
CA LEU A 203 -2.48 -11.46 13.50
C LEU A 203 -1.29 -12.34 13.83
N ASP A 204 -0.27 -11.78 14.43
CA ASP A 204 0.95 -12.51 14.83
C ASP A 204 1.51 -13.43 13.73
N ASP A 205 1.60 -12.89 12.51
CA ASP A 205 2.07 -13.58 11.29
C ASP A 205 1.18 -14.75 10.81
N LYS A 206 -0.01 -14.96 11.41
CA LYS A 206 -1.00 -15.94 10.93
C LYS A 206 -2.08 -15.25 10.12
N GLU A 207 -2.41 -15.84 8.97
CA GLU A 207 -3.49 -15.37 8.09
C GLU A 207 -4.79 -16.11 8.36
N PHE A 208 -5.89 -15.38 8.52
CA PHE A 208 -7.23 -15.90 8.73
C PHE A 208 -8.17 -15.35 7.66
N ASN A 209 -9.03 -16.18 7.11
CA ASN A 209 -10.11 -15.73 6.25
C ASN A 209 -11.05 -14.82 7.04
N SER A 210 -11.46 -13.72 6.47
CA SER A 210 -12.27 -12.72 7.17
C SER A 210 -13.19 -11.97 6.22
N ILE A 211 -14.16 -11.28 6.78
CA ILE A 211 -14.90 -10.19 6.15
C ILE A 211 -14.59 -8.90 6.90
N THR A 212 -14.46 -7.80 6.16
CA THR A 212 -14.19 -6.48 6.76
C THR A 212 -15.23 -5.48 6.31
N PHE A 213 -15.89 -4.85 7.27
CA PHE A 213 -16.77 -3.71 7.08
C PHE A 213 -15.98 -2.42 7.15
N LEU A 214 -16.23 -1.55 6.19
CA LEU A 214 -15.74 -0.17 6.15
C LEU A 214 -16.94 0.76 5.99
N GLY A 215 -17.09 1.75 6.84
CA GLY A 215 -18.12 2.74 6.65
C GLY A 215 -18.82 3.23 7.91
N HIS A 216 -19.86 4.02 7.71
CA HIS A 216 -20.69 4.49 8.81
C HIS A 216 -21.65 3.40 9.26
N ARG A 217 -21.76 3.20 10.58
CA ARG A 217 -22.67 2.23 11.20
C ARG A 217 -24.12 2.74 11.16
N VAL A 218 -24.70 2.81 9.96
CA VAL A 218 -26.02 3.43 9.71
C VAL A 218 -27.17 2.76 10.50
N THR A 219 -26.98 1.53 10.99
CA THR A 219 -27.98 0.80 11.80
C THR A 219 -27.87 1.11 13.30
N THR A 220 -26.74 1.68 13.76
CA THR A 220 -26.45 1.90 15.17
C THR A 220 -26.24 3.39 15.49
N ASP A 221 -24.99 3.84 15.65
CA ASP A 221 -24.63 5.17 16.13
C ASP A 221 -24.17 6.14 15.04
N GLY A 222 -24.11 5.70 13.79
CA GLY A 222 -23.65 6.50 12.65
C GLY A 222 -22.14 6.78 12.63
N SER A 223 -21.33 6.25 13.56
CA SER A 223 -19.88 6.45 13.55
C SER A 223 -19.21 5.66 12.46
N TYR A 224 -18.11 6.21 11.89
CA TYR A 224 -17.29 5.47 10.93
C TYR A 224 -16.48 4.39 11.62
N ALA A 225 -16.46 3.21 11.02
CA ALA A 225 -15.79 2.04 11.58
C ALA A 225 -14.98 1.28 10.50
N VAL A 226 -13.93 0.62 10.97
CA VAL A 226 -13.22 -0.44 10.27
C VAL A 226 -13.31 -1.66 11.18
N GLU A 227 -14.15 -2.62 10.80
CA GLU A 227 -14.44 -3.80 11.61
C GLU A 227 -14.16 -5.06 10.80
N THR A 228 -13.38 -5.97 11.36
CA THR A 228 -13.10 -7.26 10.74
C THR A 228 -13.61 -8.40 11.61
N HIS A 229 -14.30 -9.35 10.96
CA HIS A 229 -14.71 -10.61 11.55
C HIS A 229 -13.88 -11.73 10.97
N ILE A 230 -13.19 -12.48 11.82
CA ILE A 230 -12.40 -13.65 11.45
C ILE A 230 -13.34 -14.85 11.36
N ILE A 231 -13.33 -15.52 10.22
CA ILE A 231 -14.23 -16.64 9.93
C ILE A 231 -13.74 -17.90 10.64
N ASP A 232 -14.65 -18.60 11.31
CA ASP A 232 -14.40 -19.88 11.99
C ASP A 232 -13.41 -19.85 13.16
N GLU A 233 -13.02 -18.65 13.63
CA GLU A 233 -12.11 -18.49 14.77
C GLU A 233 -12.66 -17.48 15.75
N ASP A 234 -12.56 -17.79 17.03
CA ASP A 234 -12.89 -16.85 18.12
C ASP A 234 -11.59 -16.25 18.68
N ILE A 235 -11.19 -15.13 18.10
CA ILE A 235 -9.95 -14.43 18.49
C ILE A 235 -10.30 -13.22 19.34
N GLN A 236 -9.76 -13.20 20.55
CA GLN A 236 -9.91 -12.07 21.46
C GLN A 236 -9.06 -10.87 21.03
N ASN A 237 -9.53 -9.69 21.36
CA ASN A 237 -8.93 -8.41 21.00
C ASN A 237 -7.79 -8.07 21.98
N ASP A 238 -6.53 -8.14 21.55
CA ASP A 238 -5.34 -8.02 22.41
C ASP A 238 -4.50 -6.74 22.17
N ASN A 239 -5.06 -5.67 21.62
CA ASN A 239 -4.35 -4.40 21.35
C ASN A 239 -3.14 -4.49 20.40
N HIS A 240 -3.10 -5.46 19.51
CA HIS A 240 -2.02 -5.65 18.54
C HIS A 240 -2.23 -4.83 17.24
N THR A 241 -1.15 -4.67 16.48
CA THR A 241 -1.23 -4.20 15.10
C THR A 241 -1.81 -5.31 14.23
N THR A 242 -2.91 -5.03 13.57
CA THR A 242 -3.61 -5.95 12.68
C THR A 242 -3.40 -5.52 11.24
N GLN A 243 -3.18 -6.49 10.34
CA GLN A 243 -3.11 -6.25 8.91
C GLN A 243 -4.35 -6.82 8.24
N ILE A 244 -4.92 -6.09 7.29
CA ILE A 244 -6.05 -6.53 6.47
C ILE A 244 -5.63 -6.54 5.00
N LYS A 245 -5.69 -7.71 4.36
CA LYS A 245 -5.53 -7.88 2.91
C LYS A 245 -6.90 -7.92 2.25
N PHE A 246 -7.12 -7.08 1.26
CA PHE A 246 -8.38 -7.00 0.52
C PHE A 246 -8.33 -7.84 -0.75
N TYR A 247 -9.37 -8.64 -0.97
CA TYR A 247 -9.50 -9.50 -2.15
C TYR A 247 -10.59 -9.03 -3.11
N ASP A 248 -11.78 -8.74 -2.58
CA ASP A 248 -12.94 -8.32 -3.37
C ASP A 248 -13.90 -7.49 -2.53
N LYS A 249 -14.74 -6.70 -3.19
CA LYS A 249 -15.90 -6.07 -2.57
C LYS A 249 -17.09 -7.02 -2.64
N LEU A 250 -17.70 -7.30 -1.48
CA LEU A 250 -18.85 -8.19 -1.40
C LEU A 250 -20.16 -7.44 -1.69
N ARG A 251 -20.34 -6.28 -1.06
CA ARG A 251 -21.50 -5.42 -1.21
C ARG A 251 -21.26 -4.00 -0.70
N ASP A 252 -22.14 -3.09 -1.04
CA ASP A 252 -22.19 -1.74 -0.48
C ASP A 252 -22.72 -1.74 0.96
N ASN A 253 -22.45 -0.64 1.67
CA ASN A 253 -23.06 -0.39 2.99
C ASN A 253 -24.58 -0.21 2.84
N GLN A 254 -25.33 -0.76 3.78
CA GLN A 254 -26.80 -0.66 3.78
C GLN A 254 -27.36 -0.56 5.19
N LYS A 255 -28.55 0.05 5.32
CA LYS A 255 -29.29 0.12 6.58
C LYS A 255 -30.21 -1.09 6.69
N PHE A 256 -30.35 -1.60 7.93
CA PHE A 256 -31.27 -2.67 8.27
C PHE A 256 -32.33 -2.15 9.23
N ASP A 257 -33.55 -2.64 9.12
CA ASP A 257 -34.65 -2.24 9.97
C ASP A 257 -34.64 -2.95 11.33
N SER A 258 -33.88 -4.05 11.43
CA SER A 258 -33.71 -4.80 12.69
C SER A 258 -32.32 -5.39 12.84
N PHE A 259 -31.94 -5.69 14.09
CA PHE A 259 -30.69 -6.43 14.38
C PHE A 259 -30.72 -7.86 13.84
N GLU A 260 -31.90 -8.47 13.69
CA GLU A 260 -32.04 -9.82 13.14
C GLU A 260 -31.72 -9.82 11.64
N GLU A 261 -32.22 -8.84 10.90
CA GLU A 261 -31.86 -8.66 9.47
C GLU A 261 -30.36 -8.43 9.29
N LEU A 262 -29.78 -7.55 10.10
CA LEU A 262 -28.33 -7.32 10.10
C LEU A 262 -27.56 -8.62 10.32
N LYS A 263 -27.95 -9.41 11.33
CA LYS A 263 -27.32 -10.69 11.64
C LYS A 263 -27.43 -11.67 10.48
N ASN A 264 -28.61 -11.81 9.88
CA ASN A 264 -28.82 -12.72 8.76
C ASN A 264 -27.96 -12.30 7.56
N GLN A 265 -27.85 -11.02 7.27
CA GLN A 265 -26.97 -10.52 6.22
C GLN A 265 -25.50 -10.82 6.52
N ILE A 266 -25.03 -10.63 7.74
CA ILE A 266 -23.65 -10.97 8.10
C ILE A 266 -23.37 -12.47 7.88
N LEU A 267 -24.30 -13.34 8.21
CA LEU A 267 -24.16 -14.79 7.98
C LEU A 267 -24.08 -15.13 6.47
N GLU A 268 -24.86 -14.46 5.64
CA GLU A 268 -24.77 -14.60 4.17
C GLU A 268 -23.43 -14.04 3.63
N ASP A 269 -22.94 -12.93 4.17
CA ASP A 269 -21.64 -12.37 3.82
C ASP A 269 -20.51 -13.35 4.16
N ILE A 270 -20.54 -13.98 5.34
CA ILE A 270 -19.58 -15.02 5.76
C ILE A 270 -19.61 -16.20 4.81
N LYS A 271 -20.80 -16.70 4.47
CA LYS A 271 -20.97 -17.83 3.55
C LYS A 271 -20.41 -17.52 2.16
N SER A 272 -20.66 -16.32 1.67
CA SER A 272 -20.15 -15.84 0.38
C SER A 272 -18.63 -15.74 0.39
N ALA A 273 -18.03 -15.23 1.47
CA ALA A 273 -16.59 -15.15 1.63
C ALA A 273 -15.93 -16.56 1.70
N LYS A 274 -16.55 -17.51 2.42
CA LYS A 274 -16.09 -18.91 2.44
C LYS A 274 -16.07 -19.52 1.03
N ASN A 275 -17.15 -19.34 0.27
CA ASN A 275 -17.24 -19.86 -1.10
C ASN A 275 -16.17 -19.19 -2.00
N TYR A 276 -15.91 -17.91 -1.83
CA TYR A 276 -14.86 -17.22 -2.57
C TYR A 276 -13.50 -17.86 -2.34
N PHE A 277 -13.11 -18.11 -1.09
CA PHE A 277 -11.81 -18.71 -0.77
C PHE A 277 -11.68 -20.18 -1.19
N ILE A 278 -12.78 -20.94 -1.21
CA ILE A 278 -12.78 -22.33 -1.75
C ILE A 278 -12.48 -22.33 -3.26
N ASN A 279 -12.97 -21.33 -4.00
CA ASN A 279 -12.84 -21.28 -5.46
C ASN A 279 -11.54 -20.63 -5.97
N ILE A 280 -10.73 -20.04 -5.09
CA ILE A 280 -9.43 -19.48 -5.47
C ILE A 280 -8.30 -20.53 -5.39
N TYR A 281 -8.50 -21.59 -4.63
CA TYR A 281 -7.56 -22.71 -4.45
C TYR A 281 -8.09 -23.97 -5.11
#